data_2f3e9fcba0e72d72caab5d42550cc7c6
#
_entry.id   2f3e9fcba0e72d72caab5d42550cc7c6
#
_cell.length_a   1.000
_cell.length_b   1.000
_cell.length_c   1.000
_cell.angle_alpha   90.00
_cell.angle_beta   90.00
_cell.angle_gamma   90.00
#
_symmetry.space_group_name_H-M   'P 1'
#
loop_
_entity.id
_entity.type
_entity.pdbx_description
1 polymer ?
#
loop_
_entity_poly.entity_id
_entity_poly.type
_entity_poly.pdbx_seq_one_letter_code
_entity_poly.pdbx_strand_id
1 'polypeptide(L)'
;RDSKLRDLWSMMRVLDEMPNIHYGLRPLMARDVADHLELDLNTAFAITAATSKPTGLSFTSASTVDPVIDLFDASLGGEGRFAKQPFSMAVIVHAVPPLRFSPDGYEIMERAIERGMIVQSCSAGQAGATSPPSLAGSLAQGLAEILAAVVMANAIKPGHPSIHAFMPFVSDLRTGAMTGGSGEAAVISAAASQLLGYLDIPHAVSAGITEEKSADIQAGYEKSYTVTLSAHAGADMVQLSVGMLGSIMVASPEILVIDSDMCGAILRSVRGVEGQSPYLDLDIIEDVVSGDGHYLGEPQTL
;
A
#
# COMPACT_ATOMS: atom_id res chain seq x y z
N ARG A 1 -16.07 -15.21 -10.14
CA ARG A 1 -15.72 -16.50 -9.55
C ARG A 1 -14.75 -16.34 -8.37
N ASP A 2 -14.64 -17.34 -7.53
CA ASP A 2 -13.64 -17.37 -6.47
C ASP A 2 -12.22 -17.37 -7.06
N SER A 3 -11.33 -16.66 -6.39
CA SER A 3 -9.92 -16.57 -6.73
C SER A 3 -9.16 -17.87 -6.37
N LYS A 4 -8.20 -18.22 -7.20
CA LYS A 4 -7.34 -19.39 -7.04
C LYS A 4 -5.88 -18.99 -6.93
N LEU A 5 -5.03 -19.91 -6.49
CA LEU A 5 -3.58 -19.71 -6.41
C LEU A 5 -2.98 -19.26 -7.75
N ARG A 6 -3.44 -19.86 -8.87
CA ARG A 6 -3.03 -19.45 -10.21
C ARG A 6 -3.38 -18.00 -10.54
N ASP A 7 -4.53 -17.51 -10.04
CA ASP A 7 -4.95 -16.12 -10.26
C ASP A 7 -4.02 -15.17 -9.51
N LEU A 8 -3.64 -15.52 -8.28
CA LEU A 8 -2.66 -14.78 -7.50
C LEU A 8 -1.33 -14.66 -8.24
N TRP A 9 -0.79 -15.79 -8.71
CA TRP A 9 0.46 -15.80 -9.47
C TRP A 9 0.37 -14.95 -10.74
N SER A 10 -0.73 -15.08 -11.50
CA SER A 10 -0.95 -14.32 -12.73
C SER A 10 -1.04 -12.82 -12.47
N MET A 11 -1.74 -12.41 -11.41
CA MET A 11 -1.87 -11.01 -11.01
C MET A 11 -0.52 -10.41 -10.63
N MET A 12 0.30 -11.15 -9.90
CA MET A 12 1.65 -10.73 -9.51
C MET A 12 2.60 -10.65 -10.72
N ARG A 13 2.44 -11.52 -11.72
CA ARG A 13 3.19 -11.41 -12.98
C ARG A 13 2.84 -10.15 -13.77
N VAL A 14 1.56 -9.79 -13.85
CA VAL A 14 1.15 -8.52 -14.45
C VAL A 14 1.73 -7.35 -13.66
N LEU A 15 1.66 -7.40 -12.33
CA LEU A 15 2.20 -6.35 -11.45
C LEU A 15 3.71 -6.14 -11.67
N ASP A 16 4.46 -7.20 -11.91
CA ASP A 16 5.92 -7.15 -12.14
C ASP A 16 6.27 -6.25 -13.34
N GLU A 17 5.47 -6.33 -14.40
CA GLU A 17 5.66 -5.54 -15.63
C GLU A 17 5.17 -4.08 -15.52
N MET A 18 4.53 -3.70 -14.41
CA MET A 18 3.96 -2.36 -14.25
C MET A 18 4.99 -1.37 -13.66
N PRO A 19 5.54 -0.43 -14.45
CA PRO A 19 6.66 0.40 -14.02
C PRO A 19 6.32 1.36 -12.86
N ASN A 20 5.05 1.73 -12.73
CA ASN A 20 4.61 2.70 -11.73
C ASN A 20 4.06 2.03 -10.46
N ILE A 21 4.17 0.70 -10.35
CA ILE A 21 3.85 -0.07 -9.15
C ILE A 21 5.15 -0.55 -8.53
N HIS A 22 5.48 -0.09 -7.33
CA HIS A 22 6.80 -0.27 -6.74
C HIS A 22 6.92 -1.50 -5.84
N TYR A 23 5.80 -2.02 -5.35
CA TYR A 23 5.76 -3.21 -4.48
C TYR A 23 4.44 -3.95 -4.66
N GLY A 24 4.39 -5.22 -4.28
CA GLY A 24 3.20 -6.05 -4.36
C GLY A 24 2.78 -6.60 -3.01
N LEU A 25 1.63 -6.17 -2.50
CA LEU A 25 0.94 -6.89 -1.43
C LEU A 25 0.10 -8.01 -2.03
N ARG A 26 -0.27 -9.02 -1.22
CA ARG A 26 -1.17 -10.08 -1.65
C ARG A 26 -2.51 -9.50 -2.15
N PRO A 27 -2.77 -9.47 -3.48
CA PRO A 27 -3.96 -8.82 -4.01
C PRO A 27 -5.23 -9.66 -3.86
N LEU A 28 -5.10 -10.97 -3.64
CA LEU A 28 -6.23 -11.88 -3.50
C LEU A 28 -5.86 -13.11 -2.64
N MET A 29 -6.88 -13.75 -2.08
CA MET A 29 -6.73 -14.99 -1.32
C MET A 29 -7.04 -16.19 -2.22
N ALA A 30 -6.16 -17.20 -2.22
CA ALA A 30 -6.37 -18.45 -2.93
C ALA A 30 -7.43 -19.31 -2.21
N ARG A 31 -8.67 -19.33 -2.75
CA ARG A 31 -9.80 -20.05 -2.15
C ARG A 31 -9.79 -21.56 -2.44
N ASP A 32 -8.90 -22.01 -3.29
CA ASP A 32 -8.68 -23.42 -3.65
C ASP A 32 -7.66 -24.12 -2.73
N VAL A 33 -7.08 -23.42 -1.75
CA VAL A 33 -6.18 -23.99 -0.73
C VAL A 33 -6.84 -23.83 0.62
N ALA A 34 -7.18 -24.94 1.27
CA ALA A 34 -7.96 -24.95 2.53
C ALA A 34 -7.09 -25.03 3.79
N ASP A 35 -5.94 -25.72 3.72
CA ASP A 35 -5.02 -25.83 4.85
C ASP A 35 -4.26 -24.52 5.05
N HIS A 36 -4.09 -24.08 6.30
CA HIS A 36 -3.49 -22.80 6.63
C HIS A 36 -1.99 -22.74 6.29
N LEU A 37 -1.24 -23.80 6.58
CA LEU A 37 0.18 -23.85 6.27
C LEU A 37 0.40 -23.90 4.76
N GLU A 38 -0.36 -24.74 4.07
CA GLU A 38 -0.30 -24.82 2.60
C GLU A 38 -0.70 -23.47 1.96
N LEU A 39 -1.71 -22.79 2.51
CA LEU A 39 -2.14 -21.48 2.01
C LEU A 39 -1.01 -20.44 2.13
N ASP A 40 -0.37 -20.33 3.28
CA ASP A 40 0.67 -19.33 3.51
C ASP A 40 1.94 -19.66 2.71
N LEU A 41 2.37 -20.91 2.65
CA LEU A 41 3.53 -21.35 1.86
C LEU A 41 3.31 -21.15 0.35
N ASN A 42 2.16 -21.60 -0.17
CA ASN A 42 1.85 -21.41 -1.59
C ASN A 42 1.64 -19.94 -1.96
N THR A 43 1.06 -19.14 -1.06
CA THR A 43 0.94 -17.69 -1.24
C THR A 43 2.33 -17.05 -1.31
N ALA A 44 3.21 -17.35 -0.36
CA ALA A 44 4.57 -16.83 -0.33
C ALA A 44 5.34 -17.22 -1.60
N PHE A 45 5.27 -18.48 -2.01
CA PHE A 45 5.90 -18.96 -3.24
C PHE A 45 5.33 -18.26 -4.48
N ALA A 46 4.00 -18.21 -4.62
CA ALA A 46 3.36 -17.60 -5.79
C ALA A 46 3.69 -16.12 -5.94
N ILE A 47 3.70 -15.37 -4.83
CA ILE A 47 4.05 -13.95 -4.84
C ILE A 47 5.52 -13.77 -5.21
N THR A 48 6.44 -14.43 -4.51
CA THR A 48 7.88 -14.20 -4.68
C THR A 48 8.45 -14.77 -5.97
N ALA A 49 7.87 -15.85 -6.50
CA ALA A 49 8.28 -16.41 -7.79
C ALA A 49 7.71 -15.63 -8.99
N ALA A 50 6.69 -14.80 -8.78
CA ALA A 50 6.00 -14.08 -9.84
C ALA A 50 6.50 -12.65 -10.06
N THR A 51 7.19 -12.03 -9.10
CA THR A 51 7.68 -10.65 -9.21
C THR A 51 9.08 -10.49 -8.65
N SER A 52 9.83 -9.58 -9.25
CA SER A 52 11.15 -9.12 -8.76
C SER A 52 11.05 -7.93 -7.79
N LYS A 53 9.84 -7.40 -7.59
CA LYS A 53 9.58 -6.25 -6.70
C LYS A 53 9.47 -6.67 -5.24
N PRO A 54 9.70 -5.77 -4.28
CA PRO A 54 9.42 -6.02 -2.88
C PRO A 54 7.98 -6.48 -2.67
N THR A 55 7.77 -7.38 -1.73
CA THR A 55 6.44 -7.97 -1.50
C THR A 55 5.98 -7.84 -0.06
N GLY A 56 4.70 -8.10 0.17
CA GLY A 56 4.12 -8.23 1.50
C GLY A 56 3.01 -9.26 1.53
N LEU A 57 2.96 -10.03 2.61
CA LEU A 57 1.94 -11.05 2.82
C LEU A 57 1.45 -11.06 4.27
N SER A 58 0.23 -11.55 4.46
CA SER A 58 -0.34 -11.80 5.78
C SER A 58 -0.23 -13.28 6.09
N PHE A 59 -0.10 -13.60 7.36
CA PHE A 59 -0.04 -14.96 7.88
C PHE A 59 -1.37 -15.37 8.50
N THR A 60 -1.70 -16.65 8.43
CA THR A 60 -2.90 -17.21 9.06
C THR A 60 -2.68 -17.51 10.55
N SER A 61 -1.44 -17.76 10.96
CA SER A 61 -1.04 -17.96 12.35
C SER A 61 0.46 -17.74 12.55
N ALA A 62 0.91 -17.59 13.79
CA ALA A 62 2.33 -17.46 14.11
C ALA A 62 3.14 -18.73 13.72
N SER A 63 2.53 -19.91 13.75
CA SER A 63 3.18 -21.17 13.40
C SER A 63 3.54 -21.29 11.91
N THR A 64 2.94 -20.49 11.03
CA THR A 64 3.24 -20.49 9.59
C THR A 64 4.36 -19.53 9.20
N VAL A 65 4.79 -18.65 10.12
CA VAL A 65 5.85 -17.65 9.86
C VAL A 65 7.20 -18.34 9.58
N ASP A 66 7.59 -19.30 10.42
CA ASP A 66 8.87 -20.00 10.25
C ASP A 66 8.99 -20.74 8.92
N PRO A 67 8.04 -21.60 8.52
CA PRO A 67 8.09 -22.28 7.24
C PRO A 67 8.19 -21.33 6.04
N VAL A 68 7.51 -20.19 6.09
CA VAL A 68 7.57 -19.17 5.03
C VAL A 68 8.95 -18.50 4.98
N ILE A 69 9.53 -18.16 6.13
CA ILE A 69 10.87 -17.56 6.16
C ILE A 69 11.93 -18.58 5.74
N ASP A 70 11.78 -19.87 6.10
CA ASP A 70 12.67 -20.94 5.64
C ASP A 70 12.59 -21.11 4.10
N LEU A 71 11.42 -20.95 3.49
CA LEU A 71 11.26 -20.86 2.04
C LEU A 71 12.03 -19.68 1.44
N PHE A 72 11.96 -18.51 2.07
CA PHE A 72 12.71 -17.32 1.63
C PHE A 72 14.21 -17.49 1.79
N ASP A 73 14.66 -18.06 2.90
CA ASP A 73 16.06 -18.41 3.14
C ASP A 73 16.58 -19.37 2.07
N ALA A 74 15.82 -20.42 1.75
CA ALA A 74 16.16 -21.36 0.69
C ALA A 74 16.27 -20.68 -0.69
N SER A 75 15.36 -19.75 -1.00
CA SER A 75 15.40 -18.98 -2.25
C SER A 75 16.65 -18.10 -2.39
N LEU A 76 17.19 -17.61 -1.27
CA LEU A 76 18.41 -16.82 -1.20
C LEU A 76 19.68 -17.66 -1.02
N GLY A 77 19.55 -19.01 -1.01
CA GLY A 77 20.66 -19.95 -0.98
C GLY A 77 21.15 -20.34 0.41
N GLY A 78 20.36 -20.20 1.47
CA GLY A 78 20.64 -20.76 2.77
C GLY A 78 20.09 -20.02 3.97
N GLU A 79 20.15 -20.67 5.13
CA GLU A 79 19.62 -20.21 6.41
C GLU A 79 20.14 -18.81 6.83
N GLY A 80 19.24 -17.98 7.35
CA GLY A 80 19.52 -16.64 7.87
C GLY A 80 19.85 -15.58 6.82
N ARG A 81 19.72 -15.91 5.53
CA ARG A 81 19.97 -14.94 4.44
C ARG A 81 18.82 -13.94 4.28
N PHE A 82 17.59 -14.38 4.46
CA PHE A 82 16.44 -13.49 4.39
C PHE A 82 16.51 -12.37 5.43
N ALA A 83 16.89 -12.67 6.66
CA ALA A 83 17.03 -11.65 7.71
C ALA A 83 18.11 -10.58 7.40
N LYS A 84 19.08 -10.90 6.54
CA LYS A 84 20.12 -9.95 6.07
C LYS A 84 19.69 -9.15 4.86
N GLN A 85 18.77 -9.67 4.07
CA GLN A 85 18.27 -9.06 2.84
C GLN A 85 16.76 -9.31 2.72
N PRO A 86 15.95 -8.71 3.63
CA PRO A 86 14.50 -8.91 3.60
C PRO A 86 13.90 -8.23 2.35
N PHE A 87 13.27 -9.02 1.51
CA PHE A 87 12.57 -8.56 0.29
C PHE A 87 11.05 -8.63 0.42
N SER A 88 10.56 -9.14 1.53
CA SER A 88 9.14 -9.28 1.84
C SER A 88 8.87 -8.84 3.28
N MET A 89 7.68 -8.31 3.53
CA MET A 89 7.23 -7.87 4.86
C MET A 89 6.00 -8.63 5.32
N ALA A 90 5.86 -8.79 6.63
CA ALA A 90 4.65 -9.30 7.27
C ALA A 90 3.63 -8.17 7.42
N VAL A 91 2.46 -8.32 6.79
CA VAL A 91 1.34 -7.37 6.91
C VAL A 91 0.40 -7.88 7.98
N ILE A 92 0.29 -7.14 9.09
CA ILE A 92 -0.32 -7.60 10.34
C ILE A 92 -1.40 -6.63 10.80
N VAL A 93 -2.62 -7.09 10.93
CA VAL A 93 -3.70 -6.34 11.59
C VAL A 93 -3.57 -6.57 13.10
N HIS A 94 -2.81 -5.72 13.77
CA HIS A 94 -2.52 -5.81 15.21
C HIS A 94 -3.67 -5.30 16.08
N ALA A 95 -4.48 -4.39 15.56
CA ALA A 95 -5.61 -3.78 16.26
C ALA A 95 -6.95 -4.27 15.69
N VAL A 96 -7.88 -4.56 16.60
CA VAL A 96 -9.29 -4.79 16.30
C VAL A 96 -10.06 -3.57 16.81
N PRO A 97 -10.34 -2.58 15.94
CA PRO A 97 -11.03 -1.37 16.36
C PRO A 97 -12.38 -1.66 17.03
N PRO A 98 -12.76 -0.91 18.07
CA PRO A 98 -12.02 0.19 18.69
C PRO A 98 -11.03 -0.28 19.78
N LEU A 99 -9.79 0.15 19.69
CA LEU A 99 -8.75 0.09 20.75
C LEU A 99 -8.54 -1.29 21.40
N ARG A 100 -8.72 -2.37 20.66
CA ARG A 100 -8.46 -3.75 21.12
C ARG A 100 -7.31 -4.34 20.35
N PHE A 101 -6.52 -5.20 20.98
CA PHE A 101 -5.45 -5.92 20.32
C PHE A 101 -5.91 -7.29 19.82
N SER A 102 -5.30 -7.73 18.72
CA SER A 102 -5.42 -9.08 18.20
C SER A 102 -4.32 -9.94 18.82
N PRO A 103 -4.64 -10.94 19.66
CA PRO A 103 -3.63 -11.87 20.18
C PRO A 103 -2.85 -12.56 19.06
N ASP A 104 -3.54 -13.09 18.05
CA ASP A 104 -2.91 -13.75 16.90
C ASP A 104 -2.00 -12.77 16.12
N GLY A 105 -2.46 -11.50 15.96
CA GLY A 105 -1.67 -10.45 15.31
C GLY A 105 -0.38 -10.14 16.08
N TYR A 106 -0.44 -10.15 17.42
CA TYR A 106 0.74 -9.97 18.26
C TYR A 106 1.72 -11.14 18.12
N GLU A 107 1.25 -12.37 18.22
CA GLU A 107 2.10 -13.57 18.08
C GLU A 107 2.79 -13.65 16.71
N ILE A 108 2.08 -13.28 15.64
CA ILE A 108 2.65 -13.18 14.28
C ILE A 108 3.72 -12.08 14.25
N MET A 109 3.44 -10.90 14.85
CA MET A 109 4.39 -9.78 14.90
C MET A 109 5.67 -10.19 15.65
N GLU A 110 5.53 -10.78 16.82
CA GLU A 110 6.65 -11.23 17.64
C GLU A 110 7.52 -12.22 16.84
N ARG A 111 6.90 -13.25 16.27
CA ARG A 111 7.63 -14.26 15.50
C ARG A 111 8.32 -13.70 14.25
N ALA A 112 7.65 -12.81 13.51
CA ALA A 112 8.22 -12.17 12.33
C ALA A 112 9.45 -11.30 12.71
N ILE A 113 9.34 -10.51 13.79
CA ILE A 113 10.44 -9.68 14.31
C ILE A 113 11.63 -10.53 14.77
N GLU A 114 11.40 -11.61 15.50
CA GLU A 114 12.45 -12.55 15.94
C GLU A 114 13.22 -13.14 14.76
N ARG A 115 12.52 -13.48 13.66
CA ARG A 115 13.10 -14.00 12.43
C ARG A 115 13.69 -12.92 11.51
N GLY A 116 13.64 -11.64 11.90
CA GLY A 116 14.22 -10.53 11.14
C GLY A 116 13.40 -10.08 9.94
N MET A 117 12.13 -10.46 9.86
CA MET A 117 11.21 -10.00 8.82
C MET A 117 10.68 -8.60 9.14
N ILE A 118 10.73 -7.67 8.17
CA ILE A 118 10.11 -6.35 8.31
C ILE A 118 8.63 -6.53 8.60
N VAL A 119 8.08 -5.75 9.53
CA VAL A 119 6.66 -5.80 9.86
C VAL A 119 5.94 -4.54 9.40
N GLN A 120 4.76 -4.73 8.81
CA GLN A 120 3.81 -3.65 8.54
C GLN A 120 2.60 -3.87 9.46
N SER A 121 2.49 -3.06 10.49
CA SER A 121 1.32 -3.09 11.39
C SER A 121 0.18 -2.25 10.80
N CYS A 122 -1.04 -2.77 10.85
CA CYS A 122 -2.21 -2.13 10.25
C CYS A 122 -3.27 -1.81 11.30
N SER A 123 -3.81 -0.57 11.26
CA SER A 123 -5.06 -0.18 11.90
C SER A 123 -6.07 0.26 10.85
N ALA A 124 -7.29 -0.27 10.90
CA ALA A 124 -8.32 -0.11 9.88
C ALA A 124 -9.69 0.24 10.51
N GLY A 125 -9.73 1.26 11.35
CA GLY A 125 -10.95 1.77 11.95
C GLY A 125 -11.89 2.38 10.91
N GLN A 126 -13.18 2.07 10.97
CA GLN A 126 -14.19 2.56 10.03
C GLN A 126 -15.07 3.61 10.72
N ALA A 127 -14.97 4.86 10.29
CA ALA A 127 -15.71 5.98 10.83
C ALA A 127 -17.21 5.75 10.72
N GLY A 128 -17.89 5.87 11.85
CA GLY A 128 -19.32 5.59 11.97
C GLY A 128 -19.68 4.13 12.32
N ALA A 129 -18.70 3.21 12.32
CA ALA A 129 -18.91 1.81 12.70
C ALA A 129 -17.96 1.35 13.81
N THR A 130 -16.65 1.31 13.55
CA THR A 130 -15.63 0.86 14.51
C THR A 130 -14.71 1.98 14.97
N SER A 131 -14.96 3.20 14.54
CA SER A 131 -14.38 4.44 15.07
C SER A 131 -15.44 5.54 15.09
N PRO A 132 -15.20 6.67 15.81
CA PRO A 132 -16.14 7.79 15.88
C PRO A 132 -16.54 8.27 14.48
N PRO A 133 -17.80 8.74 14.28
CA PRO A 133 -18.26 9.24 12.98
C PRO A 133 -17.59 10.53 12.57
N SER A 134 -17.05 11.32 13.49
CA SER A 134 -16.25 12.52 13.16
C SER A 134 -14.87 12.09 12.67
N LEU A 135 -14.42 12.67 11.55
CA LEU A 135 -13.12 12.35 10.97
C LEU A 135 -11.97 12.60 11.96
N ALA A 136 -12.02 13.70 12.72
CA ALA A 136 -11.02 14.00 13.75
C ALA A 136 -10.98 12.94 14.88
N GLY A 137 -12.14 12.48 15.34
CA GLY A 137 -12.24 11.43 16.33
C GLY A 137 -11.73 10.08 15.80
N SER A 138 -12.05 9.75 14.56
CA SER A 138 -11.55 8.56 13.89
C SER A 138 -10.03 8.60 13.72
N LEU A 139 -9.47 9.75 13.34
CA LEU A 139 -8.01 9.94 13.28
C LEU A 139 -7.35 9.78 14.65
N ALA A 140 -7.92 10.36 15.70
CA ALA A 140 -7.37 10.26 17.05
C ALA A 140 -7.33 8.80 17.55
N GLN A 141 -8.42 8.03 17.34
CA GLN A 141 -8.45 6.62 17.69
C GLN A 141 -7.44 5.80 16.89
N GLY A 142 -7.43 5.96 15.57
CA GLY A 142 -6.52 5.19 14.70
C GLY A 142 -5.05 5.53 14.97
N LEU A 143 -4.73 6.81 15.25
CA LEU A 143 -3.38 7.19 15.68
C LEU A 143 -2.97 6.51 16.97
N ALA A 144 -3.87 6.41 17.96
CA ALA A 144 -3.60 5.70 19.21
C ALA A 144 -3.31 4.20 18.96
N GLU A 145 -4.07 3.56 18.06
CA GLU A 145 -3.85 2.17 17.65
C GLU A 145 -2.50 2.00 16.93
N ILE A 146 -2.12 2.91 16.05
CA ILE A 146 -0.81 2.89 15.38
C ILE A 146 0.34 3.10 16.37
N LEU A 147 0.24 4.08 17.27
CA LEU A 147 1.29 4.31 18.29
C LEU A 147 1.46 3.10 19.21
N ALA A 148 0.38 2.39 19.51
CA ALA A 148 0.47 1.13 20.25
C ALA A 148 1.29 0.07 19.50
N ALA A 149 1.16 -0.04 18.17
CA ALA A 149 1.99 -0.95 17.37
C ALA A 149 3.46 -0.54 17.37
N VAL A 150 3.76 0.76 17.31
CA VAL A 150 5.14 1.28 17.44
C VAL A 150 5.75 0.82 18.78
N VAL A 151 5.00 0.97 19.88
CA VAL A 151 5.44 0.51 21.20
C VAL A 151 5.63 -1.00 21.24
N MET A 152 4.67 -1.77 20.71
CA MET A 152 4.74 -3.24 20.68
C MET A 152 5.97 -3.73 19.91
N ALA A 153 6.21 -3.23 18.70
CA ALA A 153 7.37 -3.62 17.89
C ALA A 153 8.70 -3.31 18.60
N ASN A 154 8.81 -2.13 19.23
CA ASN A 154 10.00 -1.74 19.98
C ASN A 154 10.16 -2.49 21.31
N ALA A 155 9.07 -2.93 21.93
CA ALA A 155 9.14 -3.77 23.14
C ALA A 155 9.65 -5.18 22.81
N ILE A 156 9.33 -5.74 21.63
CA ILE A 156 9.86 -7.02 21.17
C ILE A 156 11.33 -6.87 20.81
N LYS A 157 11.66 -5.88 19.96
CA LYS A 157 13.05 -5.64 19.53
C LYS A 157 13.26 -4.16 19.25
N PRO A 158 13.99 -3.43 20.14
CA PRO A 158 14.26 -2.02 19.95
C PRO A 158 14.92 -1.73 18.60
N GLY A 159 14.36 -0.77 17.84
CA GLY A 159 14.89 -0.35 16.55
C GLY A 159 14.68 -1.34 15.41
N HIS A 160 13.78 -2.31 15.56
CA HIS A 160 13.42 -3.20 14.45
C HIS A 160 12.73 -2.43 13.31
N PRO A 161 13.11 -2.66 12.04
CA PRO A 161 12.47 -1.99 10.90
C PRO A 161 10.98 -2.30 10.84
N SER A 162 10.15 -1.26 10.92
CA SER A 162 8.68 -1.39 10.85
C SER A 162 8.06 -0.26 10.06
N ILE A 163 6.95 -0.57 9.39
CA ILE A 163 6.10 0.38 8.68
C ILE A 163 4.73 0.34 9.35
N HIS A 164 4.06 1.47 9.46
CA HIS A 164 2.78 1.56 10.15
C HIS A 164 1.69 1.99 9.17
N ALA A 165 0.79 1.05 8.81
CA ALA A 165 -0.29 1.29 7.88
C ALA A 165 -1.52 1.85 8.60
N PHE A 166 -1.69 3.16 8.52
CA PHE A 166 -2.88 3.81 9.01
C PHE A 166 -3.92 3.88 7.89
N MET A 167 -4.93 3.04 7.99
CA MET A 167 -5.97 2.85 6.98
C MET A 167 -7.34 3.26 7.54
N PRO A 168 -7.61 4.56 7.72
CA PRO A 168 -8.91 5.01 8.19
C PRO A 168 -9.94 4.85 7.05
N PHE A 169 -10.97 4.07 7.33
CA PHE A 169 -12.10 3.90 6.41
C PHE A 169 -13.31 4.73 6.85
N VAL A 170 -14.26 4.88 5.95
CA VAL A 170 -15.53 5.58 6.20
C VAL A 170 -16.69 4.65 5.89
N SER A 171 -17.77 4.72 6.68
CA SER A 171 -19.00 3.98 6.42
C SER A 171 -20.02 4.83 5.64
N ASP A 172 -20.69 4.24 4.67
CA ASP A 172 -22.01 4.72 4.28
C ASP A 172 -22.99 4.38 5.41
N LEU A 173 -23.44 5.39 6.14
CA LEU A 173 -24.31 5.21 7.30
C LEU A 173 -25.71 4.66 6.96
N ARG A 174 -26.09 4.63 5.68
CA ARG A 174 -27.35 4.05 5.21
C ARG A 174 -27.26 2.53 5.05
N THR A 175 -26.10 2.05 4.64
CA THR A 175 -25.89 0.62 4.28
C THR A 175 -24.94 -0.09 5.23
N GLY A 176 -24.10 0.66 5.97
CA GLY A 176 -23.00 0.13 6.78
C GLY A 176 -21.79 -0.32 5.95
N ALA A 177 -21.83 -0.18 4.64
CA ALA A 177 -20.72 -0.56 3.75
C ALA A 177 -19.55 0.41 3.88
N MET A 178 -18.35 -0.11 3.63
CA MET A 178 -17.15 0.71 3.50
C MET A 178 -17.22 1.54 2.21
N THR A 179 -16.89 2.83 2.30
CA THR A 179 -16.76 3.75 1.17
C THR A 179 -15.31 4.21 1.05
N GLY A 180 -14.54 3.57 0.17
CA GLY A 180 -13.13 3.90 -0.04
C GLY A 180 -12.90 4.98 -1.09
N GLY A 181 -13.86 5.17 -2.00
CA GLY A 181 -13.83 6.18 -3.06
C GLY A 181 -14.49 7.50 -2.68
N SER A 182 -14.93 7.70 -1.42
CA SER A 182 -15.58 8.95 -1.00
C SER A 182 -14.60 10.10 -0.74
N GLY A 183 -15.11 11.34 -0.79
CA GLY A 183 -14.31 12.53 -0.45
C GLY A 183 -13.79 12.51 0.98
N GLU A 184 -14.59 11.98 1.92
CA GLU A 184 -14.22 11.77 3.31
C GLU A 184 -13.06 10.80 3.44
N ALA A 185 -13.08 9.69 2.68
CA ALA A 185 -11.99 8.70 2.66
C ALA A 185 -10.68 9.32 2.14
N ALA A 186 -10.76 10.15 1.10
CA ALA A 186 -9.61 10.87 0.58
C ALA A 186 -8.98 11.82 1.61
N VAL A 187 -9.83 12.64 2.27
CA VAL A 187 -9.38 13.62 3.27
C VAL A 187 -8.79 12.94 4.50
N ILE A 188 -9.43 11.89 5.02
CA ILE A 188 -8.96 11.22 6.23
C ILE A 188 -7.64 10.45 5.99
N SER A 189 -7.47 9.86 4.81
CA SER A 189 -6.20 9.18 4.44
C SER A 189 -5.06 10.18 4.27
N ALA A 190 -5.29 11.33 3.65
CA ALA A 190 -4.31 12.40 3.56
C ALA A 190 -3.93 12.96 4.94
N ALA A 191 -4.91 13.19 5.81
CA ALA A 191 -4.66 13.64 7.17
C ALA A 191 -3.88 12.62 8.00
N ALA A 192 -4.17 11.32 7.83
CA ALA A 192 -3.41 10.24 8.46
C ALA A 192 -1.94 10.27 8.04
N SER A 193 -1.66 10.47 6.74
CA SER A 193 -0.29 10.64 6.23
C SER A 193 0.40 11.83 6.88
N GLN A 194 -0.24 13.00 6.91
CA GLN A 194 0.34 14.20 7.53
C GLN A 194 0.64 14.01 9.02
N LEU A 195 -0.24 13.32 9.77
CA LEU A 195 -0.03 13.03 11.18
C LEU A 195 1.20 12.14 11.41
N LEU A 196 1.33 11.08 10.65
CA LEU A 196 2.46 10.14 10.78
C LEU A 196 3.76 10.76 10.28
N GLY A 197 3.72 11.54 9.20
CA GLY A 197 4.85 12.33 8.72
C GLY A 197 5.32 13.38 9.73
N TYR A 198 4.40 14.05 10.44
CA TYR A 198 4.73 14.98 11.52
C TYR A 198 5.46 14.29 12.69
N LEU A 199 5.14 13.02 12.95
CA LEU A 199 5.77 12.21 13.99
C LEU A 199 7.03 11.47 13.51
N ASP A 200 7.43 11.66 12.26
CA ASP A 200 8.58 10.97 11.62
C ASP A 200 8.45 9.43 11.70
N ILE A 201 7.23 8.92 11.53
CA ILE A 201 6.94 7.49 11.55
C ILE A 201 6.82 6.97 10.12
N PRO A 202 7.63 5.98 9.68
CA PRO A 202 7.49 5.34 8.38
C PRO A 202 6.09 4.74 8.22
N HIS A 203 5.38 5.16 7.19
CA HIS A 203 3.95 4.86 7.12
C HIS A 203 3.41 4.52 5.76
N ALA A 204 2.27 3.84 5.78
CA ALA A 204 1.42 3.61 4.64
C ALA A 204 0.00 4.12 4.91
N VAL A 205 -0.69 4.57 3.88
CA VAL A 205 -2.11 4.90 3.92
C VAL A 205 -2.87 4.18 2.82
N SER A 206 -4.19 4.01 3.02
CA SER A 206 -5.06 3.43 2.00
C SER A 206 -5.60 4.50 1.06
N ALA A 207 -5.52 4.26 -0.24
CA ALA A 207 -6.18 5.08 -1.26
C ALA A 207 -6.40 4.27 -2.54
N GLY A 208 -7.10 4.83 -3.52
CA GLY A 208 -7.38 4.15 -4.79
C GLY A 208 -8.40 3.02 -4.68
N ILE A 209 -9.20 3.03 -3.63
CA ILE A 209 -10.36 2.15 -3.50
C ILE A 209 -11.54 2.79 -4.25
N THR A 210 -12.35 1.96 -4.89
CA THR A 210 -13.59 2.38 -5.55
C THR A 210 -14.72 1.46 -5.15
N GLU A 211 -15.94 2.00 -5.01
CA GLU A 211 -17.16 1.22 -4.82
C GLU A 211 -17.63 0.59 -6.14
N GLU A 212 -17.18 1.12 -7.29
CA GLU A 212 -17.60 0.64 -8.59
C GLU A 212 -17.08 -0.77 -8.87
N LYS A 213 -17.89 -1.57 -9.58
CA LYS A 213 -17.63 -2.99 -9.86
C LYS A 213 -17.13 -3.22 -11.28
N SER A 214 -17.10 -2.19 -12.09
CA SER A 214 -16.61 -2.17 -13.47
C SER A 214 -15.53 -1.13 -13.69
N ALA A 215 -14.72 -1.35 -14.74
CA ALA A 215 -13.69 -0.39 -15.16
C ALA A 215 -14.37 0.75 -15.94
N ASP A 216 -14.87 1.75 -15.22
CA ASP A 216 -15.59 2.88 -15.82
C ASP A 216 -15.06 4.23 -15.31
N ILE A 217 -15.76 5.30 -15.67
CA ILE A 217 -15.42 6.68 -15.31
C ILE A 217 -15.41 6.85 -13.78
N GLN A 218 -16.38 6.23 -13.07
CA GLN A 218 -16.46 6.34 -11.61
C GLN A 218 -15.24 5.71 -10.96
N ALA A 219 -14.88 4.49 -11.35
CA ALA A 219 -13.68 3.83 -10.86
C ALA A 219 -12.43 4.68 -11.12
N GLY A 220 -12.32 5.29 -12.29
CA GLY A 220 -11.20 6.15 -12.67
C GLY A 220 -11.06 7.39 -11.77
N TYR A 221 -12.13 8.15 -11.56
CA TYR A 221 -12.02 9.37 -10.75
C TYR A 221 -11.85 9.07 -9.26
N GLU A 222 -12.58 8.10 -8.69
CA GLU A 222 -12.47 7.73 -7.28
C GLU A 222 -11.05 7.30 -6.92
N LYS A 223 -10.44 6.45 -7.76
CA LYS A 223 -9.07 5.99 -7.57
C LYS A 223 -8.06 7.11 -7.76
N SER A 224 -8.20 7.92 -8.81
CA SER A 224 -7.24 8.96 -9.15
C SER A 224 -7.16 10.05 -8.07
N TYR A 225 -8.29 10.64 -7.65
CA TYR A 225 -8.21 11.74 -6.70
C TYR A 225 -7.81 11.31 -5.29
N THR A 226 -8.21 10.10 -4.85
CA THR A 226 -7.84 9.60 -3.53
C THR A 226 -6.35 9.31 -3.44
N VAL A 227 -5.76 8.66 -4.48
CA VAL A 227 -4.30 8.42 -4.55
C VAL A 227 -3.54 9.74 -4.66
N THR A 228 -4.00 10.67 -5.50
CA THR A 228 -3.37 11.98 -5.67
C THR A 228 -3.28 12.73 -4.34
N LEU A 229 -4.41 12.80 -3.62
CA LEU A 229 -4.45 13.53 -2.35
C LEU A 229 -3.52 12.92 -1.29
N SER A 230 -3.50 11.59 -1.18
CA SER A 230 -2.62 10.88 -0.25
C SER A 230 -1.14 11.04 -0.61
N ALA A 231 -0.79 10.95 -1.89
CA ALA A 231 0.58 11.11 -2.37
C ALA A 231 1.10 12.55 -2.14
N HIS A 232 0.29 13.56 -2.44
CA HIS A 232 0.64 14.96 -2.17
C HIS A 232 0.65 15.33 -0.68
N ALA A 233 -0.04 14.55 0.16
CA ALA A 233 0.04 14.70 1.62
C ALA A 233 1.35 14.14 2.22
N GLY A 234 2.21 13.50 1.41
CA GLY A 234 3.52 12.99 1.81
C GLY A 234 3.51 11.54 2.29
N ALA A 235 2.58 10.72 1.81
CA ALA A 235 2.58 9.29 2.15
C ALA A 235 3.84 8.60 1.65
N ASP A 236 4.55 7.87 2.53
CA ASP A 236 5.70 7.04 2.15
C ASP A 236 5.26 5.88 1.26
N MET A 237 4.11 5.29 1.57
CA MET A 237 3.48 4.23 0.79
C MET A 237 1.98 4.47 0.66
N VAL A 238 1.46 4.32 -0.55
CA VAL A 238 0.01 4.27 -0.82
C VAL A 238 -0.35 2.84 -1.19
N GLN A 239 -1.28 2.22 -0.47
CA GLN A 239 -1.67 0.83 -0.65
C GLN A 239 -3.17 0.67 -0.90
N LEU A 240 -3.58 -0.52 -1.36
CA LEU A 240 -4.93 -0.85 -1.84
C LEU A 240 -5.35 -0.08 -3.11
N SER A 241 -4.39 0.60 -3.74
CA SER A 241 -4.65 1.55 -4.83
C SER A 241 -4.80 0.90 -6.20
N VAL A 242 -4.28 -0.30 -6.43
CA VAL A 242 -4.20 -0.86 -7.78
C VAL A 242 -4.84 -2.24 -7.91
N GLY A 243 -5.48 -2.49 -9.07
CA GLY A 243 -6.00 -3.79 -9.43
C GLY A 243 -7.28 -4.21 -8.73
N MET A 244 -7.94 -3.33 -7.96
CA MET A 244 -9.11 -3.67 -7.15
C MET A 244 -10.33 -2.82 -7.51
N LEU A 245 -11.51 -3.44 -7.45
CA LEU A 245 -12.84 -2.87 -7.66
C LEU A 245 -13.79 -3.31 -6.52
N GLY A 246 -14.97 -2.69 -6.46
CA GLY A 246 -16.06 -3.08 -5.55
C GLY A 246 -15.61 -3.10 -4.09
N SER A 247 -15.04 -2.00 -3.60
CA SER A 247 -14.53 -1.88 -2.23
C SER A 247 -13.56 -3.01 -1.84
N ILE A 248 -12.58 -3.27 -2.72
CA ILE A 248 -11.53 -4.32 -2.58
C ILE A 248 -12.03 -5.77 -2.64
N MET A 249 -13.27 -5.99 -3.08
CA MET A 249 -13.85 -7.34 -3.16
C MET A 249 -13.56 -8.05 -4.49
N VAL A 250 -13.12 -7.33 -5.51
CA VAL A 250 -12.85 -7.85 -6.85
C VAL A 250 -11.46 -7.45 -7.30
N ALA A 251 -10.65 -8.41 -7.74
CA ALA A 251 -9.37 -8.15 -8.39
C ALA A 251 -9.51 -8.25 -9.92
N SER A 252 -8.91 -7.31 -10.66
CA SER A 252 -8.91 -7.26 -12.12
C SER A 252 -7.52 -6.91 -12.65
N PRO A 253 -6.91 -7.79 -13.47
CA PRO A 253 -5.64 -7.49 -14.14
C PRO A 253 -5.74 -6.28 -15.08
N GLU A 254 -6.89 -6.07 -15.72
CA GLU A 254 -7.12 -4.94 -16.63
C GLU A 254 -7.05 -3.62 -15.86
N ILE A 255 -7.73 -3.56 -14.70
CA ILE A 255 -7.66 -2.39 -13.82
C ILE A 255 -6.24 -2.17 -13.30
N LEU A 256 -5.48 -3.22 -13.01
CA LEU A 256 -4.10 -3.09 -12.57
C LEU A 256 -3.24 -2.34 -13.60
N VAL A 257 -3.44 -2.61 -14.89
CA VAL A 257 -2.74 -1.93 -15.99
C VAL A 257 -3.16 -0.46 -16.09
N ILE A 258 -4.47 -0.19 -16.04
CA ILE A 258 -5.03 1.17 -16.07
C ILE A 258 -4.53 1.98 -14.85
N ASP A 259 -4.57 1.38 -13.68
CA ASP A 259 -4.10 2.02 -12.44
C ASP A 259 -2.60 2.32 -12.47
N SER A 260 -1.79 1.50 -13.14
CA SER A 260 -0.36 1.78 -13.31
C SER A 260 -0.13 3.04 -14.13
N ASP A 261 -0.89 3.26 -15.20
CA ASP A 261 -0.82 4.49 -15.99
C ASP A 261 -1.24 5.71 -15.17
N MET A 262 -2.36 5.60 -14.47
CA MET A 262 -2.82 6.61 -13.51
C MET A 262 -1.74 6.95 -12.47
N CYS A 263 -1.11 5.95 -11.87
CA CYS A 263 -0.02 6.15 -10.90
C CYS A 263 1.17 6.88 -11.52
N GLY A 264 1.49 6.62 -12.79
CA GLY A 264 2.54 7.33 -13.53
C GLY A 264 2.27 8.84 -13.61
N ALA A 265 1.04 9.23 -13.95
CA ALA A 265 0.63 10.64 -13.99
C ALA A 265 0.70 11.28 -12.58
N ILE A 266 0.26 10.56 -11.54
CA ILE A 266 0.31 11.04 -10.16
C ILE A 266 1.76 11.22 -9.69
N LEU A 267 2.62 10.24 -9.92
CA LEU A 267 4.05 10.33 -9.57
C LEU A 267 4.74 11.51 -10.27
N ARG A 268 4.38 11.79 -11.54
CA ARG A 268 4.85 12.99 -12.24
C ARG A 268 4.40 14.27 -11.53
N SER A 269 3.16 14.32 -11.04
CA SER A 269 2.63 15.51 -10.34
C SER A 269 3.30 15.72 -8.98
N VAL A 270 3.60 14.64 -8.24
CA VAL A 270 4.30 14.69 -6.94
C VAL A 270 5.72 15.20 -7.09
N ARG A 271 6.40 14.88 -8.19
CA ARG A 271 7.75 15.38 -8.49
C ARG A 271 7.79 16.92 -8.61
N GLY A 272 6.67 17.57 -8.92
CA GLY A 272 6.55 19.02 -9.00
C GLY A 272 7.19 19.63 -10.23
N VAL A 273 7.58 20.91 -10.12
CA VAL A 273 8.22 21.70 -11.17
C VAL A 273 9.69 21.90 -10.80
N GLU A 274 10.58 21.58 -11.72
CA GLU A 274 12.01 21.80 -11.57
C GLU A 274 12.30 23.32 -11.69
N GLY A 275 12.56 23.97 -10.56
CA GLY A 275 12.75 25.42 -10.49
C GLY A 275 14.21 25.87 -10.38
N GLN A 276 15.17 24.98 -10.66
CA GLN A 276 16.60 25.28 -10.56
C GLN A 276 17.21 25.58 -11.93
N SER A 277 18.20 26.52 -12.00
CA SER A 277 19.03 26.64 -13.19
C SER A 277 19.72 25.28 -13.52
N PRO A 278 19.72 24.83 -14.77
CA PRO A 278 19.43 25.53 -16.03
C PRO A 278 17.96 25.53 -16.49
N TYR A 279 17.02 25.03 -15.71
CA TYR A 279 15.61 24.84 -16.12
C TYR A 279 14.75 26.13 -16.12
N LEU A 280 15.34 27.27 -15.82
CA LEU A 280 14.62 28.56 -15.91
C LEU A 280 14.59 29.16 -17.33
N ASP A 281 15.45 28.68 -18.21
CA ASP A 281 15.47 28.94 -19.66
C ASP A 281 15.35 30.44 -20.07
N LEU A 282 15.82 31.35 -19.23
CA LEU A 282 15.65 32.79 -19.46
C LEU A 282 16.31 33.25 -20.75
N ASP A 283 17.51 32.75 -21.07
CA ASP A 283 18.26 33.08 -22.29
C ASP A 283 17.48 32.56 -23.52
N ILE A 284 16.92 31.36 -23.45
CA ILE A 284 16.14 30.77 -24.55
C ILE A 284 14.83 31.54 -24.76
N ILE A 285 14.20 32.02 -23.67
CA ILE A 285 13.02 32.87 -23.78
C ILE A 285 13.35 34.15 -24.54
N GLU A 286 14.48 34.79 -24.23
CA GLU A 286 14.95 35.99 -24.92
C GLU A 286 15.23 35.74 -26.41
N ASP A 287 15.94 34.66 -26.71
CA ASP A 287 16.28 34.28 -28.09
C ASP A 287 15.04 33.99 -28.93
N VAL A 288 14.09 33.18 -28.39
CA VAL A 288 12.85 32.84 -29.10
C VAL A 288 11.94 34.04 -29.31
N VAL A 289 11.82 34.94 -28.33
CA VAL A 289 11.01 36.16 -28.46
C VAL A 289 11.60 37.13 -29.48
N SER A 290 12.92 37.19 -29.58
CA SER A 290 13.65 38.03 -30.54
C SER A 290 13.75 37.40 -31.92
N GLY A 291 13.54 36.10 -32.08
CA GLY A 291 13.69 35.30 -33.29
C GLY A 291 12.35 34.79 -33.84
N ASP A 292 12.23 33.45 -33.96
CA ASP A 292 11.13 32.78 -34.68
C ASP A 292 9.78 32.77 -33.92
N GLY A 293 9.75 33.13 -32.64
CA GLY A 293 8.54 33.22 -31.84
C GLY A 293 7.93 31.89 -31.44
N HIS A 294 8.65 30.77 -31.52
CA HIS A 294 8.22 29.46 -31.05
C HIS A 294 9.40 28.57 -30.63
N TYR A 295 9.15 27.65 -29.69
CA TYR A 295 10.17 26.77 -29.12
C TYR A 295 10.36 25.45 -29.84
N LEU A 296 9.61 25.14 -30.92
CA LEU A 296 9.64 23.84 -31.60
C LEU A 296 10.98 23.48 -32.23
N GLY A 297 11.82 24.48 -32.57
CA GLY A 297 13.15 24.29 -33.14
C GLY A 297 14.29 24.32 -32.12
N GLU A 298 13.98 24.57 -30.85
CA GLU A 298 14.98 24.66 -29.81
C GLU A 298 15.57 23.29 -29.44
N PRO A 299 16.89 23.21 -29.17
CA PRO A 299 17.51 21.93 -28.78
C PRO A 299 16.91 21.26 -27.57
N GLN A 300 16.28 22.01 -26.68
CA GLN A 300 15.62 21.48 -25.49
C GLN A 300 14.25 20.84 -25.81
N THR A 301 13.65 21.18 -26.94
CA THR A 301 12.35 20.63 -27.37
C THR A 301 12.55 19.31 -28.13
N LEU A 302 13.70 19.10 -28.74
CA LEU A 302 14.09 17.92 -29.52
C LEU A 302 14.75 16.84 -28.65
#